data_d5a2964ea1f49ee97bcc176106e99d20
#
_entry.id   d5a2964ea1f49ee97bcc176106e99d20
#
_cell.length_a   1.000
_cell.length_b   1.000
_cell.length_c   1.000
_cell.angle_alpha   90.00
_cell.angle_beta   90.00
_cell.angle_gamma   90.00
#
_symmetry.space_group_name_H-M   'P 1'
#
loop_
_entity.id
_entity.type
_entity.pdbx_description
1 polymer ?
#
loop_
_entity_poly.entity_id
_entity_poly.type
_entity_poly.pdbx_seq_one_letter_code
_entity_poly.pdbx_strand_id
1 'polypeptide(L)'
;MIGKLIVFEGPDGSGKTTVINEVKKRLKKDQIEFLDFREPGGTKISEKIREIIIDNDNDKMTSRCECLLFAASRAQLIEEEIRPSLLEGKLVICDRFVLSSLLYQGVGRGLGIEKVKEINDFATENTKADLTIFFDIDYKTALVRKRANFSADRLESEDFDFHKKIFDAYLDIAERYKDDIKRVDATKSIEEVTDQVMDLIYKSLEEKL
;
A
#
# COMPACT_ATOMS: atom_id res chain seq x y z
N MET A 1 14.29 21.03 2.09
CA MET A 1 13.43 20.35 1.11
C MET A 1 12.46 19.50 1.92
N ILE A 2 11.19 19.46 1.55
CA ILE A 2 10.23 18.52 2.14
C ILE A 2 10.55 17.14 1.56
N GLY A 3 10.50 16.10 2.38
CA GLY A 3 10.69 14.71 1.94
C GLY A 3 9.60 14.24 1.00
N LYS A 4 9.73 13.04 0.45
CA LYS A 4 8.77 12.44 -0.47
C LYS A 4 8.21 11.14 0.10
N LEU A 5 6.88 10.97 0.02
CA LEU A 5 6.19 9.73 0.36
C LEU A 5 5.84 8.98 -0.93
N ILE A 6 6.46 7.82 -1.13
CA ILE A 6 6.20 6.94 -2.27
C ILE A 6 5.48 5.68 -1.79
N VAL A 7 4.33 5.43 -2.36
CA VAL A 7 3.44 4.34 -1.95
C VAL A 7 3.37 3.28 -3.05
N PHE A 8 3.47 2.02 -2.64
CA PHE A 8 3.32 0.86 -3.51
C PHE A 8 1.97 0.20 -3.26
N GLU A 9 1.16 0.07 -4.30
CA GLU A 9 -0.19 -0.46 -4.24
C GLU A 9 -0.41 -1.58 -5.26
N GLY A 10 -1.34 -2.46 -4.96
CA GLY A 10 -1.73 -3.55 -5.85
C GLY A 10 -2.16 -4.80 -5.09
N PRO A 11 -2.78 -5.76 -5.77
CA PRO A 11 -3.28 -6.98 -5.16
C PRO A 11 -2.17 -7.88 -4.64
N ASP A 12 -2.53 -8.81 -3.76
CA ASP A 12 -1.62 -9.85 -3.31
C ASP A 12 -1.25 -10.77 -4.49
N GLY A 13 0.01 -11.20 -4.53
CA GLY A 13 0.56 -11.94 -5.66
C GLY A 13 1.02 -11.08 -6.83
N SER A 14 0.90 -9.74 -6.77
CA SER A 14 1.41 -8.84 -7.82
C SER A 14 2.95 -8.74 -7.88
N GLY A 15 3.66 -9.25 -6.88
CA GLY A 15 5.12 -9.17 -6.82
C GLY A 15 5.68 -7.90 -6.15
N LYS A 16 4.82 -7.05 -5.56
CA LYS A 16 5.22 -5.82 -4.86
C LYS A 16 6.42 -6.00 -3.95
N THR A 17 6.33 -6.92 -2.99
CA THR A 17 7.37 -7.12 -1.98
C THR A 17 8.73 -7.47 -2.61
N THR A 18 8.74 -8.26 -3.68
CA THR A 18 9.98 -8.62 -4.40
C THR A 18 10.58 -7.39 -5.05
N VAL A 19 9.78 -6.60 -5.77
CA VAL A 19 10.24 -5.39 -6.44
C VAL A 19 10.66 -4.31 -5.43
N ILE A 20 9.91 -4.11 -4.34
CA ILE A 20 10.29 -3.18 -3.25
C ILE A 20 11.68 -3.55 -2.70
N ASN A 21 11.96 -4.84 -2.50
CA ASN A 21 13.28 -5.27 -2.03
C ASN A 21 14.40 -4.95 -3.03
N GLU A 22 14.16 -5.09 -4.34
CA GLU A 22 15.13 -4.70 -5.37
C GLU A 22 15.30 -3.18 -5.45
N VAL A 23 14.22 -2.42 -5.36
CA VAL A 23 14.24 -0.95 -5.26
C VAL A 23 15.10 -0.50 -4.09
N LYS A 24 14.90 -1.08 -2.90
CA LYS A 24 15.69 -0.77 -1.70
C LYS A 24 17.19 -1.05 -1.89
N LYS A 25 17.55 -2.12 -2.61
CA LYS A 25 18.95 -2.42 -2.94
C LYS A 25 19.54 -1.36 -3.87
N ARG A 26 18.79 -0.93 -4.89
CA ARG A 26 19.24 0.10 -5.84
C ARG A 26 19.39 1.47 -5.16
N LEU A 27 18.41 1.91 -4.37
CA LEU A 27 18.50 3.17 -3.62
C LEU A 27 19.72 3.19 -2.70
N LYS A 28 20.02 2.07 -2.01
CA LYS A 28 21.25 1.96 -1.18
C LYS A 28 22.52 2.06 -2.02
N LYS A 29 22.56 1.43 -3.19
CA LYS A 29 23.70 1.51 -4.12
C LYS A 29 23.92 2.94 -4.60
N ASP A 30 22.84 3.68 -4.84
CA ASP A 30 22.87 5.06 -5.32
C ASP A 30 23.03 6.07 -4.16
N GLN A 31 23.23 5.57 -2.92
CA GLN A 31 23.44 6.38 -1.71
C GLN A 31 22.24 7.31 -1.38
N ILE A 32 21.03 6.92 -1.78
CA ILE A 32 19.81 7.62 -1.43
C ILE A 32 19.31 7.08 -0.10
N GLU A 33 19.27 7.95 0.91
CA GLU A 33 18.71 7.59 2.22
C GLU A 33 17.19 7.49 2.14
N PHE A 34 16.64 6.43 2.72
CA PHE A 34 15.20 6.22 2.79
C PHE A 34 14.79 5.46 4.05
N LEU A 35 13.53 5.63 4.41
CA LEU A 35 12.83 4.78 5.39
C LEU A 35 11.82 3.92 4.66
N ASP A 36 11.61 2.70 5.14
CA ASP A 36 10.62 1.79 4.56
C ASP A 36 9.66 1.26 5.62
N PHE A 37 8.38 1.33 5.30
CA PHE A 37 7.28 0.88 6.13
C PHE A 37 6.32 0.01 5.32
N ARG A 38 5.46 -0.71 6.02
CA ARG A 38 4.30 -1.40 5.45
C ARG A 38 3.07 -1.18 6.33
N GLU A 39 1.93 -1.11 5.73
CA GLU A 39 0.67 -1.04 6.46
C GLU A 39 -0.16 -2.33 6.36
N PRO A 40 -0.91 -2.67 7.42
CA PRO A 40 -0.85 -2.07 8.75
C PRO A 40 0.45 -2.47 9.46
N GLY A 41 0.99 -1.58 10.30
CA GLY A 41 2.23 -1.81 11.06
C GLY A 41 3.22 -0.65 10.96
N GLY A 42 4.50 -0.93 11.22
CA GLY A 42 5.61 0.02 11.08
C GLY A 42 6.04 0.69 12.39
N THR A 43 5.22 0.70 13.44
CA THR A 43 5.60 1.15 14.79
C THR A 43 5.20 0.09 15.81
N LYS A 44 5.71 0.19 17.03
CA LYS A 44 5.39 -0.77 18.10
C LYS A 44 3.88 -0.88 18.38
N ILE A 45 3.17 0.23 18.33
CA ILE A 45 1.70 0.25 18.54
C ILE A 45 0.99 -0.29 17.30
N SER A 46 1.40 0.17 16.12
CA SER A 46 0.81 -0.27 14.84
C SER A 46 0.98 -1.78 14.61
N GLU A 47 2.11 -2.39 15.03
CA GLU A 47 2.31 -3.84 14.94
C GLU A 47 1.33 -4.61 15.86
N LYS A 48 1.08 -4.12 17.07
CA LYS A 48 0.06 -4.74 17.96
C LYS A 48 -1.35 -4.66 17.37
N ILE A 49 -1.67 -3.53 16.70
CA ILE A 49 -2.94 -3.39 15.99
C ILE A 49 -2.98 -4.37 14.80
N ARG A 50 -1.87 -4.51 14.06
CA ARG A 50 -1.76 -5.49 12.98
C ARG A 50 -2.02 -6.92 13.46
N GLU A 51 -1.42 -7.34 14.59
CA GLU A 51 -1.66 -8.66 15.17
C GLU A 51 -3.14 -8.93 15.33
N ILE A 52 -3.92 -7.97 15.83
CA ILE A 52 -5.38 -8.09 15.95
C ILE A 52 -6.05 -8.20 14.57
N ILE A 53 -5.63 -7.40 13.59
CA ILE A 53 -6.27 -7.36 12.26
C ILE A 53 -6.11 -8.67 11.50
N ILE A 54 -4.90 -9.26 11.55
CA ILE A 54 -4.54 -10.43 10.72
C ILE A 54 -4.85 -11.77 11.37
N ASP A 55 -5.15 -11.78 12.68
CA ASP A 55 -5.40 -12.99 13.45
C ASP A 55 -6.68 -13.70 12.97
N ASN A 56 -6.53 -14.95 12.57
CA ASN A 56 -7.63 -15.79 12.11
C ASN A 56 -8.67 -16.10 13.20
N ASP A 57 -8.28 -16.04 14.48
CA ASP A 57 -9.20 -16.25 15.61
C ASP A 57 -10.18 -15.08 15.78
N ASN A 58 -9.92 -13.94 15.16
CA ASN A 58 -10.78 -12.76 15.14
C ASN A 58 -11.82 -12.79 14.00
N ASP A 59 -12.39 -13.96 13.71
CA ASP A 59 -13.37 -14.20 12.64
C ASP A 59 -14.67 -13.36 12.77
N LYS A 60 -15.01 -12.93 13.99
CA LYS A 60 -16.16 -12.06 14.29
C LYS A 60 -15.88 -10.56 14.15
N MET A 61 -14.71 -10.18 13.69
CA MET A 61 -14.38 -8.76 13.49
C MET A 61 -15.34 -8.12 12.49
N THR A 62 -16.05 -7.09 12.93
CA THR A 62 -16.99 -6.37 12.05
C THR A 62 -16.23 -5.47 11.07
N SER A 63 -16.81 -5.23 9.88
CA SER A 63 -16.19 -4.36 8.85
C SER A 63 -15.84 -2.97 9.37
N ARG A 64 -16.66 -2.39 10.26
CA ARG A 64 -16.37 -1.08 10.87
C ARG A 64 -15.19 -1.15 11.84
N CYS A 65 -15.11 -2.20 12.66
CA CYS A 65 -13.98 -2.42 13.56
C CYS A 65 -12.69 -2.57 12.76
N GLU A 66 -12.69 -3.40 11.71
CA GLU A 66 -11.55 -3.58 10.80
C GLU A 66 -11.09 -2.23 10.22
N CYS A 67 -12.00 -1.45 9.66
CA CYS A 67 -11.70 -0.13 9.08
C CYS A 67 -11.05 0.82 10.10
N LEU A 68 -11.59 0.88 11.32
CA LEU A 68 -11.06 1.73 12.39
C LEU A 68 -9.69 1.27 12.88
N LEU A 69 -9.44 -0.04 12.94
CA LEU A 69 -8.13 -0.58 13.31
C LEU A 69 -7.07 -0.26 12.26
N PHE A 70 -7.40 -0.37 10.95
CA PHE A 70 -6.49 0.08 9.89
C PHE A 70 -6.19 1.56 10.00
N ALA A 71 -7.20 2.40 10.23
CA ALA A 71 -7.03 3.83 10.40
C ALA A 71 -6.20 4.17 11.65
N ALA A 72 -6.42 3.48 12.78
CA ALA A 72 -5.65 3.68 14.01
C ALA A 72 -4.17 3.29 13.84
N SER A 73 -3.89 2.16 13.16
CA SER A 73 -2.52 1.74 12.84
C SER A 73 -1.82 2.80 11.96
N ARG A 74 -2.54 3.33 10.96
CA ARG A 74 -2.05 4.37 10.05
C ARG A 74 -1.78 5.68 10.77
N ALA A 75 -2.71 6.15 11.60
CA ALA A 75 -2.55 7.37 12.37
C ALA A 75 -1.27 7.34 13.22
N GLN A 76 -1.02 6.21 13.90
CA GLN A 76 0.19 6.05 14.70
C GLN A 76 1.46 6.08 13.83
N LEU A 77 1.46 5.39 12.69
CA LEU A 77 2.60 5.37 11.78
C LEU A 77 2.90 6.76 11.18
N ILE A 78 1.85 7.49 10.80
CA ILE A 78 2.00 8.84 10.25
C ILE A 78 2.64 9.78 11.27
N GLU A 79 2.13 9.81 12.51
CA GLU A 79 2.58 10.73 13.55
C GLU A 79 3.99 10.39 14.07
N GLU A 80 4.26 9.09 14.27
CA GLU A 80 5.49 8.64 14.91
C GLU A 80 6.66 8.62 13.93
N GLU A 81 6.43 8.27 12.65
CA GLU A 81 7.52 7.98 11.71
C GLU A 81 7.44 8.79 10.41
N ILE A 82 6.29 8.71 9.68
CA ILE A 82 6.25 9.23 8.31
C ILE A 82 6.38 10.75 8.30
N ARG A 83 5.54 11.46 9.04
CA ARG A 83 5.52 12.93 9.05
C ARG A 83 6.84 13.53 9.54
N PRO A 84 7.44 13.08 10.67
CA PRO A 84 8.76 13.54 11.08
C PRO A 84 9.82 13.35 10.00
N SER A 85 9.82 12.18 9.35
CA SER A 85 10.77 11.86 8.28
C SER A 85 10.62 12.76 7.05
N LEU A 86 9.37 13.05 6.66
CA LEU A 86 9.10 13.98 5.55
C LEU A 86 9.55 15.40 5.90
N LEU A 87 9.37 15.86 7.14
CA LEU A 87 9.83 17.17 7.59
C LEU A 87 11.37 17.28 7.61
N GLU A 88 12.06 16.16 7.86
CA GLU A 88 13.52 16.06 7.77
C GLU A 88 14.04 15.97 6.31
N GLY A 89 13.15 15.94 5.32
CA GLY A 89 13.51 15.88 3.91
C GLY A 89 13.86 14.48 3.40
N LYS A 90 13.47 13.43 4.14
CA LYS A 90 13.77 12.03 3.81
C LYS A 90 12.80 11.44 2.80
N LEU A 91 13.29 10.48 2.02
CA LEU A 91 12.45 9.60 1.21
C LEU A 91 11.79 8.55 2.11
N VAL A 92 10.48 8.41 2.01
CA VAL A 92 9.72 7.36 2.69
C VAL A 92 9.08 6.45 1.66
N ILE A 93 9.29 5.16 1.79
CA ILE A 93 8.65 4.10 0.99
C ILE A 93 7.61 3.42 1.87
N CYS A 94 6.39 3.23 1.36
CA CYS A 94 5.34 2.53 2.10
C CYS A 94 4.67 1.46 1.23
N ASP A 95 4.68 0.21 1.68
CA ASP A 95 3.90 -0.88 1.06
C ASP A 95 2.46 -0.80 1.60
N ARG A 96 1.54 -0.38 0.74
CA ARG A 96 0.15 -0.02 1.00
C ARG A 96 -0.01 1.28 1.79
N PHE A 97 -1.16 1.94 1.54
CA PHE A 97 -1.56 3.18 2.21
C PHE A 97 -3.09 3.34 2.14
N VAL A 98 -3.56 4.58 2.09
CA VAL A 98 -4.98 4.93 2.07
C VAL A 98 -5.76 4.21 0.96
N LEU A 99 -5.19 4.09 -0.25
CA LEU A 99 -5.85 3.44 -1.38
C LEU A 99 -6.26 2.01 -1.06
N SER A 100 -5.39 1.24 -0.40
CA SER A 100 -5.75 -0.11 0.08
C SER A 100 -7.01 -0.08 0.96
N SER A 101 -7.14 0.86 1.89
CA SER A 101 -8.34 0.97 2.75
C SER A 101 -9.60 1.35 1.97
N LEU A 102 -9.49 2.26 1.00
CA LEU A 102 -10.63 2.62 0.13
C LEU A 102 -11.16 1.40 -0.62
N LEU A 103 -10.27 0.52 -1.04
CA LEU A 103 -10.64 -0.67 -1.80
C LEU A 103 -11.08 -1.84 -0.92
N TYR A 104 -10.31 -2.20 0.10
CA TYR A 104 -10.64 -3.33 0.97
C TYR A 104 -11.84 -3.02 1.86
N GLN A 105 -11.81 -1.92 2.62
CA GLN A 105 -12.89 -1.57 3.53
C GLN A 105 -14.02 -0.82 2.82
N GLY A 106 -13.70 0.11 1.92
CA GLY A 106 -14.70 0.90 1.20
C GLY A 106 -15.52 0.06 0.23
N VAL A 107 -14.86 -0.64 -0.69
CA VAL A 107 -15.49 -1.45 -1.74
C VAL A 107 -15.70 -2.88 -1.26
N GLY A 108 -14.66 -3.58 -0.81
CA GLY A 108 -14.71 -4.99 -0.42
C GLY A 108 -15.72 -5.23 0.71
N ARG A 109 -15.60 -4.51 1.82
CA ARG A 109 -16.51 -4.59 2.97
C ARG A 109 -17.81 -3.81 2.78
N GLY A 110 -17.95 -3.03 1.70
CA GLY A 110 -19.17 -2.26 1.40
C GLY A 110 -19.43 -1.08 2.33
N LEU A 111 -18.43 -0.53 3.01
CA LEU A 111 -18.60 0.64 3.88
C LEU A 111 -18.81 1.94 3.09
N GLY A 112 -18.45 1.95 1.80
CA GLY A 112 -18.48 3.12 0.94
C GLY A 112 -17.15 3.90 0.97
N ILE A 113 -16.68 4.26 -0.24
CA ILE A 113 -15.38 4.93 -0.43
C ILE A 113 -15.32 6.24 0.33
N GLU A 114 -16.37 7.08 0.25
CA GLU A 114 -16.38 8.41 0.87
C GLU A 114 -16.22 8.34 2.40
N LYS A 115 -16.95 7.43 3.07
CA LYS A 115 -16.83 7.27 4.52
C LYS A 115 -15.45 6.77 4.95
N VAL A 116 -14.90 5.81 4.19
CA VAL A 116 -13.55 5.31 4.48
C VAL A 116 -12.51 6.38 4.20
N LYS A 117 -12.73 7.23 3.18
CA LYS A 117 -11.87 8.37 2.90
C LYS A 117 -11.88 9.38 4.06
N GLU A 118 -13.05 9.78 4.56
CA GLU A 118 -13.17 10.71 5.71
C GLU A 118 -12.42 10.19 6.94
N ILE A 119 -12.55 8.90 7.26
CA ILE A 119 -11.83 8.27 8.37
C ILE A 119 -10.30 8.34 8.14
N ASN A 120 -9.86 8.09 6.92
CA ASN A 120 -8.43 8.12 6.57
C ASN A 120 -7.88 9.55 6.46
N ASP A 121 -8.65 10.52 5.99
CA ASP A 121 -8.27 11.93 5.99
C ASP A 121 -8.00 12.40 7.43
N PHE A 122 -8.84 12.00 8.39
CA PHE A 122 -8.60 12.25 9.81
C PHE A 122 -7.35 11.53 10.31
N ALA A 123 -7.20 10.23 10.00
CA ALA A 123 -6.09 9.40 10.48
C ALA A 123 -4.73 9.85 9.95
N THR A 124 -4.68 10.46 8.77
CA THR A 124 -3.43 10.93 8.14
C THR A 124 -3.20 12.43 8.29
N GLU A 125 -4.13 13.16 8.92
CA GLU A 125 -4.17 14.63 8.87
C GLU A 125 -3.94 15.17 7.44
N ASN A 126 -4.61 14.54 6.49
CA ASN A 126 -4.49 14.84 5.06
C ASN A 126 -3.08 14.65 4.46
N THR A 127 -2.17 13.91 5.12
CA THR A 127 -0.90 13.52 4.51
C THR A 127 -1.17 12.65 3.29
N LYS A 128 -0.63 13.04 2.13
CA LYS A 128 -0.83 12.36 0.85
C LYS A 128 0.48 11.78 0.35
N ALA A 129 0.38 10.72 -0.44
CA ALA A 129 1.53 10.23 -1.21
C ALA A 129 1.90 11.23 -2.31
N ASP A 130 3.19 11.46 -2.49
CA ASP A 130 3.72 12.24 -3.63
C ASP A 130 3.69 11.41 -4.92
N LEU A 131 3.83 10.09 -4.78
CA LEU A 131 3.77 9.13 -5.88
C LEU A 131 3.10 7.84 -5.39
N THR A 132 2.05 7.41 -6.07
CA THR A 132 1.46 6.08 -5.88
C THR A 132 1.77 5.22 -7.10
N ILE A 133 2.44 4.08 -6.88
CA ILE A 133 2.80 3.10 -7.91
C ILE A 133 1.89 1.90 -7.79
N PHE A 134 1.05 1.68 -8.79
CA PHE A 134 0.11 0.56 -8.84
C PHE A 134 0.69 -0.58 -9.68
N PHE A 135 0.83 -1.75 -9.06
CA PHE A 135 1.27 -3.00 -9.69
C PHE A 135 0.09 -3.66 -10.41
N ASP A 136 -0.01 -3.37 -11.68
CA ASP A 136 -1.07 -3.88 -12.54
C ASP A 136 -0.75 -5.31 -12.99
N ILE A 137 -1.67 -6.22 -12.67
CA ILE A 137 -1.58 -7.63 -13.02
C ILE A 137 -3.00 -8.17 -13.18
N ASP A 138 -3.22 -9.14 -14.03
CA ASP A 138 -4.52 -9.78 -14.10
C ASP A 138 -4.77 -10.70 -12.88
N TYR A 139 -6.05 -10.78 -12.51
CA TYR A 139 -6.46 -11.51 -11.30
C TYR A 139 -6.02 -12.98 -11.31
N LYS A 140 -6.07 -13.67 -12.47
CA LYS A 140 -5.72 -15.09 -12.57
C LYS A 140 -4.24 -15.30 -12.29
N THR A 141 -3.39 -14.45 -12.87
CA THR A 141 -1.93 -14.48 -12.66
C THR A 141 -1.59 -14.16 -11.20
N ALA A 142 -2.23 -13.14 -10.60
CA ALA A 142 -2.06 -12.81 -9.19
C ALA A 142 -2.43 -13.99 -8.28
N LEU A 143 -3.56 -14.65 -8.54
CA LEU A 143 -4.03 -15.80 -7.79
C LEU A 143 -3.07 -17.00 -7.88
N VAL A 144 -2.52 -17.29 -9.08
CA VAL A 144 -1.53 -18.38 -9.28
C VAL A 144 -0.27 -18.11 -8.47
N ARG A 145 0.22 -16.86 -8.51
CA ARG A 145 1.42 -16.46 -7.74
C ARG A 145 1.17 -16.51 -6.22
N LYS A 146 -0.02 -16.13 -5.76
CA LYS A 146 -0.40 -16.17 -4.35
C LYS A 146 -0.45 -17.60 -3.79
N ARG A 147 -1.00 -18.56 -4.55
CA ARG A 147 -1.12 -19.98 -4.12
C ARG A 147 0.22 -20.65 -3.81
N ALA A 148 1.32 -20.08 -4.24
CA ALA A 148 2.67 -20.57 -3.90
C ALA A 148 3.09 -20.23 -2.46
N ASN A 149 2.37 -19.37 -1.73
CA ASN A 149 2.67 -18.95 -0.35
C ASN A 149 1.66 -19.55 0.63
N PHE A 150 2.14 -20.31 1.62
CA PHE A 150 1.39 -21.30 2.42
C PHE A 150 0.68 -20.77 3.69
N SER A 151 0.68 -19.49 4.02
CA SER A 151 -0.04 -18.98 5.21
C SER A 151 -0.93 -17.80 4.85
N ALA A 152 -2.24 -18.08 4.71
CA ALA A 152 -3.23 -17.04 4.52
C ALA A 152 -3.61 -16.45 5.89
N ASP A 153 -3.51 -15.14 6.04
CA ASP A 153 -4.08 -14.41 7.17
C ASP A 153 -5.61 -14.24 7.01
N ARG A 154 -6.26 -13.60 7.98
CA ARG A 154 -7.71 -13.41 7.99
C ARG A 154 -8.25 -12.71 6.73
N LEU A 155 -7.54 -11.70 6.22
CA LEU A 155 -7.93 -10.97 5.01
C LEU A 155 -7.64 -11.79 3.74
N GLU A 156 -6.52 -12.50 3.74
CA GLU A 156 -6.15 -13.37 2.64
C GLU A 156 -7.05 -14.60 2.52
N SER A 157 -7.72 -14.98 3.62
CA SER A 157 -8.67 -16.12 3.71
C SER A 157 -10.07 -15.78 3.19
N GLU A 158 -10.34 -14.51 2.83
CA GLU A 158 -11.62 -14.09 2.23
C GLU A 158 -11.88 -14.82 0.90
N ASP A 159 -13.15 -14.87 0.51
CA ASP A 159 -13.57 -15.60 -0.66
C ASP A 159 -13.12 -14.96 -1.99
N PHE A 160 -13.33 -15.72 -3.06
CA PHE A 160 -12.97 -15.30 -4.42
C PHE A 160 -13.68 -14.00 -4.83
N ASP A 161 -14.96 -13.85 -4.49
CA ASP A 161 -15.75 -12.70 -4.91
C ASP A 161 -15.28 -11.41 -4.23
N PHE A 162 -14.87 -11.50 -2.96
CA PHE A 162 -14.25 -10.40 -2.24
C PHE A 162 -12.96 -9.92 -2.93
N HIS A 163 -12.04 -10.84 -3.21
CA HIS A 163 -10.77 -10.49 -3.87
C HIS A 163 -10.97 -9.98 -5.30
N LYS A 164 -11.90 -10.60 -6.05
CA LYS A 164 -12.21 -10.15 -7.40
C LYS A 164 -12.78 -8.73 -7.41
N LYS A 165 -13.68 -8.43 -6.49
CA LYS A 165 -14.28 -7.10 -6.33
C LYS A 165 -13.23 -6.02 -6.04
N ILE A 166 -12.27 -6.32 -5.17
CA ILE A 166 -11.15 -5.42 -4.87
C ILE A 166 -10.26 -5.23 -6.11
N PHE A 167 -9.98 -6.31 -6.82
CA PHE A 167 -9.18 -6.26 -8.04
C PHE A 167 -9.81 -5.36 -9.11
N ASP A 168 -11.11 -5.57 -9.40
CA ASP A 168 -11.84 -4.75 -10.36
C ASP A 168 -11.83 -3.27 -9.93
N ALA A 169 -11.97 -3.00 -8.63
CA ALA A 169 -11.93 -1.65 -8.08
C ALA A 169 -10.54 -0.99 -8.17
N TYR A 170 -9.44 -1.75 -8.09
CA TYR A 170 -8.09 -1.24 -8.34
C TYR A 170 -7.97 -0.70 -9.78
N LEU A 171 -8.47 -1.45 -10.76
CA LEU A 171 -8.43 -1.03 -12.16
C LEU A 171 -9.24 0.24 -12.40
N ASP A 172 -10.47 0.31 -11.85
CA ASP A 172 -11.34 1.47 -11.98
C ASP A 172 -10.72 2.74 -11.38
N ILE A 173 -10.12 2.62 -10.18
CA ILE A 173 -9.48 3.74 -9.51
C ILE A 173 -8.19 4.15 -10.23
N ALA A 174 -7.36 3.21 -10.66
CA ALA A 174 -6.13 3.51 -11.40
C ALA A 174 -6.42 4.22 -12.72
N GLU A 175 -7.53 3.90 -13.40
CA GLU A 175 -7.94 4.62 -14.60
C GLU A 175 -8.49 6.02 -14.29
N ARG A 176 -9.32 6.12 -13.24
CA ARG A 176 -9.93 7.41 -12.84
C ARG A 176 -8.92 8.43 -12.35
N TYR A 177 -7.87 7.99 -11.67
CA TYR A 177 -6.83 8.82 -11.06
C TYR A 177 -5.45 8.59 -11.70
N LYS A 178 -5.41 8.36 -13.02
CA LYS A 178 -4.17 8.06 -13.77
C LYS A 178 -3.08 9.13 -13.69
N ASP A 179 -3.44 10.35 -13.34
CA ASP A 179 -2.46 11.43 -13.15
C ASP A 179 -1.72 11.27 -11.82
N ASP A 180 -2.41 10.79 -10.78
CA ASP A 180 -1.89 10.62 -9.43
C ASP A 180 -1.33 9.19 -9.18
N ILE A 181 -1.82 8.19 -9.95
CA ILE A 181 -1.44 6.78 -9.82
C ILE A 181 -0.69 6.34 -11.06
N LYS A 182 0.57 5.97 -10.90
CA LYS A 182 1.41 5.45 -12.00
C LYS A 182 1.32 3.93 -12.03
N ARG A 183 0.87 3.39 -13.16
CA ARG A 183 0.74 1.93 -13.37
C ARG A 183 2.04 1.34 -13.86
N VAL A 184 2.45 0.21 -13.31
CA VAL A 184 3.54 -0.63 -13.80
C VAL A 184 2.99 -2.01 -14.16
N ASP A 185 3.41 -2.55 -15.30
CA ASP A 185 3.01 -3.87 -15.78
C ASP A 185 3.73 -4.96 -14.96
N ALA A 186 3.06 -5.46 -13.92
CA ALA A 186 3.60 -6.47 -13.02
C ALA A 186 3.63 -7.89 -13.63
N THR A 187 3.25 -8.06 -14.88
CA THR A 187 3.41 -9.34 -15.61
C THR A 187 4.83 -9.54 -16.12
N LYS A 188 5.59 -8.46 -16.29
CA LYS A 188 6.97 -8.45 -16.75
C LYS A 188 7.94 -9.07 -15.75
N SER A 189 9.20 -9.20 -16.15
CA SER A 189 10.27 -9.66 -15.26
C SER A 189 10.47 -8.71 -14.07
N ILE A 190 10.99 -9.24 -12.96
CA ILE A 190 11.28 -8.43 -11.75
C ILE A 190 12.21 -7.26 -12.11
N GLU A 191 13.20 -7.50 -12.99
CA GLU A 191 14.16 -6.49 -13.43
C GLU A 191 13.47 -5.35 -14.17
N GLU A 192 12.66 -5.67 -15.20
CA GLU A 192 11.94 -4.67 -15.99
C GLU A 192 10.96 -3.85 -15.15
N VAL A 193 10.24 -4.49 -14.23
CA VAL A 193 9.33 -3.78 -13.31
C VAL A 193 10.12 -2.89 -12.36
N THR A 194 11.25 -3.38 -11.84
CA THR A 194 12.12 -2.58 -10.96
C THR A 194 12.69 -1.37 -11.69
N ASP A 195 13.10 -1.51 -12.96
CA ASP A 195 13.59 -0.40 -13.78
C ASP A 195 12.51 0.68 -13.95
N GLN A 196 11.29 0.30 -14.31
CA GLN A 196 10.17 1.23 -14.43
C GLN A 196 9.87 1.95 -13.11
N VAL A 197 9.88 1.23 -12.00
CA VAL A 197 9.66 1.79 -10.65
C VAL A 197 10.76 2.79 -10.31
N MET A 198 12.03 2.45 -10.54
CA MET A 198 13.16 3.36 -10.26
C MET A 198 13.08 4.63 -11.10
N ASP A 199 12.71 4.54 -12.37
CA ASP A 199 12.51 5.70 -13.24
C ASP A 199 11.43 6.65 -12.68
N LEU A 200 10.32 6.10 -12.18
CA LEU A 200 9.26 6.88 -11.55
C LEU A 200 9.74 7.56 -10.26
N ILE A 201 10.51 6.82 -9.43
CA ILE A 201 11.07 7.35 -8.19
C ILE A 201 12.03 8.50 -8.50
N TYR A 202 12.99 8.32 -9.43
CA TYR A 202 13.95 9.37 -9.78
C TYR A 202 13.24 10.62 -10.31
N LYS A 203 12.27 10.47 -11.22
CA LYS A 203 11.46 11.61 -11.70
C LYS A 203 10.78 12.34 -10.55
N SER A 204 10.16 11.60 -9.61
CA SER A 204 9.53 12.21 -8.45
C SER A 204 10.52 12.96 -7.56
N LEU A 205 11.77 12.48 -7.43
CA LEU A 205 12.81 13.15 -6.65
C LEU A 205 13.37 14.41 -7.34
N GLU A 206 13.36 14.44 -8.69
CA GLU A 206 13.80 15.59 -9.50
C GLU A 206 12.75 16.71 -9.55
N GLU A 207 11.46 16.38 -9.45
CA GLU A 207 10.36 17.34 -9.38
C GLU A 207 10.49 18.17 -8.10
N LYS A 208 11.01 19.39 -8.23
CA LYS A 208 11.04 20.39 -7.15
C LYS A 208 9.61 20.83 -6.85
N LEU A 209 9.23 20.76 -5.57
CA LEU A 209 8.02 21.40 -5.06
C LEU A 209 8.01 22.91 -5.34
#